data_030ddb46d75486c2b0c74c353503f00c
#
_entry.id   030ddb46d75486c2b0c74c353503f00c
#
_cell.length_a   1.000
_cell.length_b   1.000
_cell.length_c   1.000
_cell.angle_alpha   90.00
_cell.angle_beta   90.00
_cell.angle_gamma   90.00
#
_symmetry.space_group_name_H-M   'P 1'
#
loop_
_entity.id
_entity.type
_entity.pdbx_description
1 polymer ?
#
loop_
_entity_poly.entity_id
_entity_poly.type
_entity_poly.pdbx_seq_one_letter_code
_entity_poly.pdbx_strand_id
1 'polypeptide(L)'
;MSSNDLMELFDTEFTKLENLVNEINLENELPVNQIVSIYYQITNVASMIEVMKQQIDNSDSSFHEKISNTETFISKKFNSIIHPKIMTNITNSISEITNNLQSLNSEQKSKETIENEAKLYEKLREIMSTKEFVKQYDSGLSND
;
A
#
# COMPACT_ATOMS: atom_id res chain seq x y z
N MET A 1 19.41 -5.90 -21.75
CA MET A 1 19.13 -4.52 -21.34
C MET A 1 20.44 -3.87 -20.87
N SER A 2 20.77 -2.72 -21.39
CA SER A 2 21.97 -2.00 -20.96
C SER A 2 21.77 -1.42 -19.54
N SER A 3 22.87 -1.05 -18.90
CA SER A 3 22.84 -0.41 -17.58
C SER A 3 22.03 0.89 -17.61
N ASN A 4 22.14 1.67 -18.68
CA ASN A 4 21.39 2.91 -18.83
C ASN A 4 19.91 2.67 -18.98
N ASP A 5 19.51 1.64 -19.72
CA ASP A 5 18.10 1.25 -19.88
C ASP A 5 17.49 0.80 -18.55
N LEU A 6 18.24 0.03 -17.79
CA LEU A 6 17.80 -0.44 -16.47
C LEU A 6 17.65 0.72 -15.50
N MET A 7 18.59 1.68 -15.50
CA MET A 7 18.51 2.87 -14.67
C MET A 7 17.31 3.74 -15.04
N GLU A 8 17.06 3.91 -16.33
CA GLU A 8 15.92 4.69 -16.82
C GLU A 8 14.59 4.06 -16.39
N LEU A 9 14.49 2.73 -16.52
CA LEU A 9 13.31 1.99 -16.07
C LEU A 9 13.13 2.13 -14.56
N PHE A 10 14.19 2.01 -13.79
CA PHE A 10 14.16 2.16 -12.35
C PHE A 10 13.67 3.56 -11.94
N ASP A 11 14.22 4.60 -12.58
CA ASP A 11 13.80 5.99 -12.31
C ASP A 11 12.31 6.18 -12.59
N THR A 12 11.82 5.60 -13.69
CA THR A 12 10.40 5.67 -14.05
C THR A 12 9.53 4.99 -12.99
N GLU A 13 9.90 3.81 -12.56
CA GLU A 13 9.12 3.05 -11.57
C GLU A 13 9.18 3.68 -10.18
N PHE A 14 10.33 4.22 -9.80
CA PHE A 14 10.43 4.94 -8.52
C PHE A 14 9.61 6.23 -8.53
N THR A 15 9.61 6.96 -9.64
CA THR A 15 8.78 8.17 -9.79
C THR A 15 7.29 7.84 -9.66
N LYS A 16 6.84 6.73 -10.24
CA LYS A 16 5.46 6.26 -10.07
C LYS A 16 5.13 6.01 -8.62
N LEU A 17 6.05 5.39 -7.89
CA LEU A 17 5.86 5.13 -6.46
C LEU A 17 5.75 6.44 -5.68
N GLU A 18 6.65 7.38 -5.92
CA GLU A 18 6.61 8.68 -5.24
C GLU A 18 5.29 9.40 -5.51
N ASN A 19 4.81 9.37 -6.74
CA ASN A 19 3.55 10.02 -7.10
C ASN A 19 2.37 9.37 -6.39
N LEU A 20 2.32 8.03 -6.33
CA LEU A 20 1.26 7.32 -5.62
C LEU A 20 1.25 7.67 -4.14
N VAL A 21 2.43 7.74 -3.52
CA VAL A 21 2.56 8.09 -2.10
C VAL A 21 2.15 9.54 -1.85
N ASN A 22 2.53 10.45 -2.74
CA ASN A 22 2.21 11.88 -2.59
C ASN A 22 0.73 12.18 -2.82
N GLU A 23 0.04 11.39 -3.62
CA GLU A 23 -1.37 11.58 -3.92
C GLU A 23 -2.31 11.01 -2.85
N ILE A 24 -1.79 10.15 -1.96
CA ILE A 24 -2.63 9.50 -0.97
C ILE A 24 -3.01 10.47 0.15
N ASN A 25 -4.31 10.54 0.47
CA ASN A 25 -4.81 11.35 1.59
C ASN A 25 -5.12 10.43 2.76
N LEU A 26 -4.17 10.35 3.70
CA LEU A 26 -4.24 9.42 4.83
C LEU A 26 -5.27 9.81 5.89
N GLU A 27 -5.83 11.02 5.82
CA GLU A 27 -6.85 11.50 6.76
C GLU A 27 -8.27 11.09 6.36
N ASN A 28 -8.46 10.71 5.10
CA ASN A 28 -9.76 10.27 4.59
C ASN A 28 -9.76 8.76 4.36
N GLU A 29 -10.96 8.20 4.17
CA GLU A 29 -11.11 6.81 3.79
C GLU A 29 -10.38 6.56 2.47
N LEU A 30 -9.52 5.54 2.42
CA LEU A 30 -8.71 5.25 1.26
C LEU A 30 -9.43 4.31 0.30
N PRO A 31 -9.49 4.64 -1.01
CA PRO A 31 -10.00 3.70 -2.00
C PRO A 31 -9.14 2.44 -2.06
N VAL A 32 -9.78 1.28 -2.17
CA VAL A 32 -9.09 -0.01 -2.22
C VAL A 32 -8.09 -0.06 -3.38
N ASN A 33 -8.48 0.42 -4.56
CA ASN A 33 -7.59 0.40 -5.73
C ASN A 33 -6.33 1.25 -5.51
N GLN A 34 -6.43 2.34 -4.75
CA GLN A 34 -5.27 3.17 -4.43
C GLN A 34 -4.32 2.43 -3.48
N ILE A 35 -4.85 1.75 -2.48
CA ILE A 35 -4.06 0.93 -1.56
C ILE A 35 -3.34 -0.17 -2.32
N VAL A 36 -4.07 -0.93 -3.13
CA VAL A 36 -3.51 -2.03 -3.90
C VAL A 36 -2.41 -1.55 -4.85
N SER A 37 -2.62 -0.42 -5.52
CA SER A 37 -1.63 0.16 -6.45
C SER A 37 -0.33 0.51 -5.74
N ILE A 38 -0.42 1.09 -4.55
CA ILE A 38 0.78 1.46 -3.78
C ILE A 38 1.59 0.22 -3.40
N TYR A 39 0.94 -0.83 -2.89
CA TYR A 39 1.65 -2.03 -2.46
C TYR A 39 2.23 -2.82 -3.62
N TYR A 40 1.54 -2.87 -4.76
CA TYR A 40 2.12 -3.46 -5.97
C TYR A 40 3.35 -2.69 -6.43
N GLN A 41 3.29 -1.35 -6.38
CA GLN A 41 4.41 -0.53 -6.85
C GLN A 41 5.61 -0.62 -5.90
N ILE A 42 5.38 -0.65 -4.59
CA ILE A 42 6.47 -0.87 -3.61
C ILE A 42 7.15 -2.21 -3.87
N THR A 43 6.39 -3.26 -4.08
CA THR A 43 6.91 -4.60 -4.35
C THR A 43 7.70 -4.62 -5.66
N ASN A 44 7.19 -3.95 -6.68
CA ASN A 44 7.86 -3.83 -7.98
C ASN A 44 9.22 -3.13 -7.84
N VAL A 45 9.25 -2.00 -7.16
CA VAL A 45 10.49 -1.24 -6.94
C VAL A 45 11.49 -2.06 -6.11
N ALA A 46 11.02 -2.73 -5.05
CA ALA A 46 11.87 -3.57 -4.22
C ALA A 46 12.49 -4.73 -5.04
N SER A 47 11.71 -5.34 -5.92
CA SER A 47 12.19 -6.39 -6.80
C SER A 47 13.24 -5.87 -7.78
N MET A 48 13.04 -4.67 -8.31
CA MET A 48 14.02 -4.04 -9.20
C MET A 48 15.34 -3.76 -8.49
N ILE A 49 15.28 -3.33 -7.22
CA ILE A 49 16.49 -3.12 -6.41
C ILE A 49 17.30 -4.41 -6.33
N GLU A 50 16.64 -5.54 -6.07
CA GLU A 50 17.33 -6.83 -5.99
C GLU A 50 17.98 -7.23 -7.32
N VAL A 51 17.29 -7.01 -8.43
CA VAL A 51 17.86 -7.26 -9.77
C VAL A 51 19.06 -6.35 -10.04
N MET A 52 18.93 -5.08 -9.70
CA MET A 52 20.01 -4.11 -9.90
C MET A 52 21.24 -4.44 -9.08
N LYS A 53 21.06 -4.88 -7.83
CA LYS A 53 22.19 -5.29 -6.97
C LYS A 53 22.97 -6.47 -7.54
N GLN A 54 22.28 -7.37 -8.25
CA GLN A 54 22.90 -8.55 -8.83
C GLN A 54 23.65 -8.26 -10.13
N GLN A 55 23.20 -7.26 -10.88
CA GLN A 55 23.70 -6.99 -12.24
C GLN A 55 24.69 -5.82 -12.33
N ILE A 56 24.82 -5.05 -11.27
CA ILE A 56 25.61 -3.82 -11.30
C ILE A 56 27.00 -4.06 -10.74
N ASP A 57 28.00 -3.52 -11.46
CA ASP A 57 29.38 -3.50 -11.02
C ASP A 57 29.52 -2.61 -9.78
N ASN A 58 30.21 -3.11 -8.76
CA ASN A 58 30.46 -2.39 -7.51
C ASN A 58 31.16 -1.05 -7.70
N SER A 59 31.74 -0.81 -8.86
CA SER A 59 32.43 0.45 -9.17
C SER A 59 31.49 1.58 -9.59
N ASP A 60 30.23 1.31 -9.88
CA ASP A 60 29.27 2.33 -10.32
C ASP A 60 28.60 3.01 -9.12
N SER A 61 29.19 4.13 -8.67
CA SER A 61 28.71 4.87 -7.51
C SER A 61 27.35 5.53 -7.74
N SER A 62 27.01 5.87 -8.99
CA SER A 62 25.74 6.49 -9.34
C SER A 62 24.56 5.55 -9.09
N PHE A 63 24.71 4.29 -9.47
CA PHE A 63 23.71 3.25 -9.20
C PHE A 63 23.56 2.98 -7.69
N HIS A 64 24.70 2.89 -6.99
CA HIS A 64 24.69 2.63 -5.53
C HIS A 64 23.98 3.74 -4.77
N GLU A 65 24.19 4.98 -5.18
CA GLU A 65 23.51 6.13 -4.57
C GLU A 65 22.01 6.06 -4.79
N LYS A 66 21.57 5.77 -6.01
CA LYS A 66 20.14 5.65 -6.33
C LYS A 66 19.47 4.51 -5.56
N ILE A 67 20.11 3.37 -5.51
CA ILE A 67 19.61 2.21 -4.75
C ILE A 67 19.50 2.58 -3.27
N SER A 68 20.54 3.17 -2.70
CA SER A 68 20.57 3.57 -1.30
C SER A 68 19.48 4.59 -0.97
N ASN A 69 19.28 5.60 -1.81
CA ASN A 69 18.25 6.62 -1.62
C ASN A 69 16.86 6.01 -1.67
N THR A 70 16.64 5.06 -2.59
CA THR A 70 15.35 4.39 -2.72
C THR A 70 15.08 3.47 -1.52
N GLU A 71 16.08 2.72 -1.08
CA GLU A 71 15.96 1.88 0.12
C GLU A 71 15.64 2.72 1.35
N THR A 72 16.27 3.88 1.47
CA THR A 72 16.00 4.82 2.57
C THR A 72 14.56 5.36 2.50
N PHE A 73 14.09 5.71 1.31
CA PHE A 73 12.70 6.13 1.11
C PHE A 73 11.73 5.05 1.59
N ILE A 74 11.96 3.80 1.17
CA ILE A 74 11.10 2.69 1.53
C ILE A 74 11.14 2.44 3.04
N SER A 75 12.32 2.36 3.64
CA SER A 75 12.44 2.01 5.06
C SER A 75 12.02 3.15 5.99
N LYS A 76 12.42 4.38 5.71
CA LYS A 76 12.19 5.50 6.63
C LYS A 76 10.89 6.24 6.37
N LYS A 77 10.49 6.39 5.12
CA LYS A 77 9.25 7.11 4.81
C LYS A 77 8.07 6.16 4.71
N PHE A 78 8.18 5.12 3.88
CA PHE A 78 7.04 4.23 3.66
C PHE A 78 6.81 3.29 4.83
N ASN A 79 7.80 2.46 5.18
CA ASN A 79 7.61 1.42 6.19
C ASN A 79 7.39 1.99 7.59
N SER A 80 8.03 3.11 7.92
CA SER A 80 7.96 3.69 9.27
C SER A 80 6.83 4.69 9.47
N ILE A 81 6.33 5.31 8.41
CA ILE A 81 5.34 6.39 8.52
C ILE A 81 4.06 6.05 7.76
N ILE A 82 4.17 5.79 6.47
CA ILE A 82 3.00 5.66 5.59
C ILE A 82 2.28 4.33 5.80
N HIS A 83 3.01 3.23 5.82
CA HIS A 83 2.43 1.90 6.03
C HIS A 83 1.64 1.80 7.34
N PRO A 84 2.19 2.24 8.51
CA PRO A 84 1.40 2.24 9.74
C PRO A 84 0.14 3.10 9.66
N LYS A 85 0.20 4.24 8.98
CA LYS A 85 -0.98 5.10 8.79
C LYS A 85 -2.03 4.45 7.92
N ILE A 86 -1.63 3.73 6.87
CA ILE A 86 -2.56 2.96 6.04
C ILE A 86 -3.25 1.88 6.88
N MET A 87 -2.48 1.15 7.69
CA MET A 87 -3.04 0.13 8.58
C MET A 87 -4.05 0.71 9.57
N THR A 88 -3.73 1.85 10.17
CA THR A 88 -4.63 2.56 11.07
C THR A 88 -5.91 2.99 10.35
N ASN A 89 -5.77 3.53 9.14
CA ASN A 89 -6.89 3.95 8.31
C ASN A 89 -7.84 2.78 8.02
N ILE A 90 -7.29 1.63 7.64
CA ILE A 90 -8.07 0.41 7.38
C ILE A 90 -8.80 -0.05 8.64
N THR A 91 -8.11 -0.08 9.78
CA THR A 91 -8.68 -0.48 11.06
C THR A 91 -9.83 0.45 11.47
N ASN A 92 -9.66 1.75 11.31
CA ASN A 92 -10.69 2.74 11.61
C ASN A 92 -11.91 2.56 10.71
N SER A 93 -11.71 2.26 9.43
CA SER A 93 -12.79 2.02 8.48
C SER A 93 -13.60 0.77 8.88
N ILE A 94 -12.92 -0.28 9.29
CA ILE A 94 -13.58 -1.51 9.76
C ILE A 94 -14.41 -1.21 10.99
N SER A 95 -13.88 -0.48 11.97
CA SER A 95 -14.59 -0.10 13.19
C SER A 95 -15.83 0.73 12.89
N GLU A 96 -15.71 1.70 11.99
CA GLU A 96 -16.83 2.56 11.58
C GLU A 96 -17.96 1.75 10.95
N ILE A 97 -17.61 0.86 10.02
CA ILE A 97 -18.61 0.00 9.37
C ILE A 97 -19.28 -0.93 10.39
N THR A 98 -18.50 -1.51 11.29
CA THR A 98 -19.02 -2.40 12.34
C THR A 98 -19.99 -1.64 13.24
N ASN A 99 -19.65 -0.42 13.65
CA ASN A 99 -20.54 0.42 14.46
C ASN A 99 -21.83 0.75 13.71
N ASN A 100 -21.74 1.07 12.43
CA ASN A 100 -22.93 1.35 11.62
C ASN A 100 -23.82 0.12 11.48
N LEU A 101 -23.25 -1.07 11.32
CA LEU A 101 -23.99 -2.32 11.26
C LEU A 101 -24.72 -2.60 12.59
N GLN A 102 -24.05 -2.38 13.72
CA GLN A 102 -24.66 -2.54 15.03
C GLN A 102 -25.86 -1.60 15.23
N SER A 103 -25.71 -0.36 14.75
CA SER A 103 -26.79 0.63 14.80
C SER A 103 -28.01 0.17 13.99
N LEU A 104 -27.80 -0.39 12.81
CA LEU A 104 -28.87 -0.89 11.96
C LEU A 104 -29.58 -2.11 12.56
N ASN A 105 -28.85 -2.93 13.29
CA ASN A 105 -29.43 -4.13 13.94
C ASN A 105 -30.43 -3.79 15.04
N SER A 106 -30.33 -2.59 15.64
CA SER A 106 -31.25 -2.15 16.69
C SER A 106 -32.55 -1.53 16.16
N GLU A 107 -32.65 -1.33 14.86
CA GLU A 107 -33.80 -0.70 14.23
C GLU A 107 -34.74 -1.72 13.59
N GLN A 108 -36.02 -1.33 13.45
CA GLN A 108 -36.99 -2.14 12.71
C GLN A 108 -36.59 -2.13 11.22
N LYS A 109 -36.39 -3.30 10.65
CA LYS A 109 -35.83 -3.43 9.30
C LYS A 109 -36.87 -3.11 8.22
N SER A 110 -36.66 -2.00 7.50
CA SER A 110 -37.34 -1.69 6.27
C SER A 110 -36.57 -2.27 5.08
N LYS A 111 -37.14 -2.23 3.88
CA LYS A 111 -36.45 -2.66 2.66
C LYS A 111 -35.16 -1.85 2.46
N GLU A 112 -35.23 -0.53 2.68
CA GLU A 112 -34.08 0.36 2.55
C GLU A 112 -32.97 -0.01 3.55
N THR A 113 -33.34 -0.31 4.79
CA THR A 113 -32.40 -0.71 5.85
C THR A 113 -31.69 -2.01 5.47
N ILE A 114 -32.43 -2.98 4.93
CA ILE A 114 -31.87 -4.27 4.47
C ILE A 114 -30.87 -4.04 3.33
N GLU A 115 -31.19 -3.17 2.38
CA GLU A 115 -30.31 -2.84 1.27
C GLU A 115 -29.02 -2.15 1.76
N ASN A 116 -29.16 -1.21 2.70
CA ASN A 116 -28.02 -0.51 3.28
C ASN A 116 -27.13 -1.48 4.10
N GLU A 117 -27.74 -2.40 4.85
CA GLU A 117 -27.01 -3.42 5.57
C GLU A 117 -26.20 -4.31 4.63
N ALA A 118 -26.80 -4.73 3.52
CA ALA A 118 -26.12 -5.56 2.52
C ALA A 118 -24.92 -4.82 1.91
N LYS A 119 -25.04 -3.54 1.63
CA LYS A 119 -23.95 -2.72 1.09
C LYS A 119 -22.82 -2.58 2.09
N LEU A 120 -23.13 -2.42 3.38
CA LEU A 120 -22.13 -2.32 4.44
C LEU A 120 -21.37 -3.63 4.62
N TYR A 121 -22.07 -4.78 4.55
CA TYR A 121 -21.40 -6.09 4.61
C TYR A 121 -20.46 -6.31 3.43
N GLU A 122 -20.88 -5.89 2.23
CA GLU A 122 -20.03 -5.99 1.04
C GLU A 122 -18.78 -5.13 1.19
N LYS A 123 -18.94 -3.90 1.66
CA LYS A 123 -17.82 -2.99 1.91
C LYS A 123 -16.89 -3.54 2.99
N LEU A 124 -17.45 -4.10 4.05
CA LEU A 124 -16.67 -4.71 5.13
C LEU A 124 -15.82 -5.86 4.61
N ARG A 125 -16.41 -6.74 3.80
CA ARG A 125 -15.72 -7.87 3.18
C ARG A 125 -14.54 -7.40 2.33
N GLU A 126 -14.76 -6.37 1.52
CA GLU A 126 -13.73 -5.78 0.65
C GLU A 126 -12.57 -5.20 1.48
N ILE A 127 -12.88 -4.45 2.54
CA ILE A 127 -11.87 -3.84 3.39
C ILE A 127 -11.10 -4.90 4.19
N MET A 128 -11.77 -5.95 4.66
CA MET A 128 -11.10 -7.05 5.36
C MET A 128 -10.16 -7.81 4.45
N SER A 129 -10.53 -8.01 3.19
CA SER A 129 -9.64 -8.60 2.20
C SER A 129 -8.42 -7.71 1.94
N THR A 130 -8.64 -6.40 1.87
CA THR A 130 -7.57 -5.42 1.71
C THR A 130 -6.63 -5.44 2.92
N LYS A 131 -7.17 -5.57 4.12
CA LYS A 131 -6.37 -5.69 5.34
C LYS A 131 -5.44 -6.90 5.28
N GLU A 132 -5.95 -8.04 4.85
CA GLU A 132 -5.13 -9.25 4.71
C GLU A 132 -4.03 -9.07 3.67
N PHE A 133 -4.34 -8.43 2.56
CA PHE A 133 -3.37 -8.10 1.52
C PHE A 133 -2.23 -7.24 2.07
N VAL A 134 -2.57 -6.19 2.83
CA VAL A 134 -1.59 -5.27 3.42
C VAL A 134 -0.77 -5.98 4.51
N LYS A 135 -1.39 -6.88 5.27
CA LYS A 135 -0.69 -7.68 6.29
C LYS A 135 0.39 -8.57 5.71
N GLN A 136 0.22 -9.06 4.50
CA GLN A 136 1.24 -9.86 3.83
C GLN A 136 2.53 -9.07 3.63
N TYR A 137 2.42 -7.79 3.33
CA TYR A 137 3.57 -6.90 3.25
C TYR A 137 4.26 -6.76 4.60
N ASP A 138 3.48 -6.59 5.67
CA ASP A 138 3.96 -6.48 7.04
C ASP A 138 4.73 -7.75 7.47
N SER A 139 4.20 -8.93 7.11
CA SER A 139 4.86 -10.21 7.39
C SER A 139 6.21 -10.32 6.69
N GLY A 140 6.31 -9.80 5.46
CA GLY A 140 7.57 -9.76 4.74
C GLY A 140 8.62 -8.89 5.44
N LEU A 141 8.20 -7.78 6.04
CA LEU A 141 9.10 -6.91 6.81
C LEU A 141 9.62 -7.61 8.07
N SER A 142 8.78 -8.40 8.71
CA SER A 142 9.15 -9.11 9.95
C SER A 142 10.20 -10.20 9.74
N ASN A 143 10.32 -10.72 8.52
CA ASN A 143 11.23 -11.78 8.16
C ASN A 143 12.61 -11.28 7.70
N ASP A 144 12.79 -9.98 7.59
CA ASP A 144 14.06 -9.38 7.17
C ASP A 144 15.00 -9.11 8.39
#